data_ed64ce283f96bffc1d7d56ed498052f6
#
_entry.id   ed64ce283f96bffc1d7d56ed498052f6
#
_cell.length_a   1.000
_cell.length_b   1.000
_cell.length_c   1.000
_cell.angle_alpha   90.00
_cell.angle_beta   90.00
_cell.angle_gamma   90.00
#
_symmetry.space_group_name_H-M   'P 1'
#
loop_
_entity.id
_entity.type
_entity.pdbx_description
1 polymer ?
#
loop_
_entity_poly.entity_id
_entity_poly.type
_entity_poly.pdbx_seq_one_letter_code
_entity_poly.pdbx_strand_id
1 'polypeptide(L)'
;MIMPLVTTKEMFSKAYAGGYAVGAFNVNNMEIVQGITEAAAEHKAPVILQVSKGARAYANHTYLMKLVEAAVEETGLPIALHLDHGDSYELCKSCIDGGFTSVMIDASSKSFEDNIALTRKVVEYAHDHGVVVEAELGTLAGIEDEVNVSAEDSSYTRPEDVQEFVERTGCDSLAIAIGTSHGAYKFKPGTSSAVCPASR
;
A
#
# COMPACT_ATOMS: atom_id res chain seq x y z
N MET A 1 4.90 2.91 28.05
CA MET A 1 5.48 1.94 27.09
C MET A 1 4.99 2.38 25.73
N ILE A 2 5.88 2.91 24.89
CA ILE A 2 5.52 3.36 23.53
C ILE A 2 5.13 2.11 22.76
N MET A 3 3.93 2.09 22.16
CA MET A 3 3.57 1.00 21.25
C MET A 3 4.45 1.12 20.00
N PRO A 4 5.11 0.04 19.57
CA PRO A 4 5.86 0.07 18.33
C PRO A 4 4.92 0.18 17.13
N LEU A 5 5.41 0.59 15.98
CA LEU A 5 4.72 0.44 14.71
C LEU A 5 4.29 -1.02 14.52
N VAL A 6 3.12 -1.22 13.93
CA VAL A 6 2.56 -2.56 13.68
C VAL A 6 2.58 -2.89 12.19
N THR A 7 2.48 -4.17 11.85
CA THR A 7 2.26 -4.59 10.46
C THR A 7 0.78 -4.52 10.09
N THR A 8 0.46 -4.55 8.81
CA THR A 8 -0.93 -4.58 8.34
C THR A 8 -1.62 -5.93 8.56
N LYS A 9 -0.89 -7.00 8.86
CA LYS A 9 -1.42 -8.36 8.98
C LYS A 9 -2.57 -8.49 9.99
N GLU A 10 -2.36 -8.02 11.22
CA GLU A 10 -3.41 -8.04 12.25
C GLU A 10 -4.53 -7.05 11.94
N MET A 11 -4.20 -5.88 11.39
CA MET A 11 -5.20 -4.89 10.98
C MET A 11 -6.17 -5.48 9.97
N PHE A 12 -5.66 -6.09 8.90
CA PHE A 12 -6.49 -6.69 7.85
C PHE A 12 -7.29 -7.89 8.34
N SER A 13 -6.70 -8.73 9.19
CA SER A 13 -7.45 -9.85 9.80
C SER A 13 -8.63 -9.38 10.61
N LYS A 14 -8.46 -8.33 11.44
CA LYS A 14 -9.54 -7.74 12.24
C LYS A 14 -10.56 -7.02 11.36
N ALA A 15 -10.12 -6.31 10.34
CA ALA A 15 -10.99 -5.60 9.41
C ALA A 15 -11.88 -6.57 8.63
N TYR A 16 -11.29 -7.65 8.11
CA TYR A 16 -12.02 -8.69 7.40
C TYR A 16 -13.08 -9.36 8.30
N ALA A 17 -12.68 -9.78 9.51
CA ALA A 17 -13.60 -10.39 10.46
C ALA A 17 -14.71 -9.43 10.94
N GLY A 18 -14.40 -8.13 11.03
CA GLY A 18 -15.31 -7.07 11.47
C GLY A 18 -16.15 -6.44 10.36
N GLY A 19 -15.88 -6.77 9.08
CA GLY A 19 -16.59 -6.20 7.94
C GLY A 19 -16.36 -4.69 7.75
N TYR A 20 -15.14 -4.20 8.03
CA TYR A 20 -14.76 -2.80 7.82
C TYR A 20 -13.44 -2.69 7.03
N ALA A 21 -13.16 -1.50 6.51
CA ALA A 21 -11.90 -1.20 5.85
C ALA A 21 -10.95 -0.42 6.76
N VAL A 22 -9.64 -0.55 6.54
CA VAL A 22 -8.61 0.28 7.16
C VAL A 22 -8.20 1.35 6.18
N GLY A 23 -8.17 2.62 6.62
CA GLY A 23 -7.72 3.73 5.79
C GLY A 23 -6.19 3.73 5.62
N ALA A 24 -5.75 3.97 4.40
CA ALA A 24 -4.35 4.15 4.04
C ALA A 24 -4.18 5.55 3.40
N PHE A 25 -3.29 6.36 3.97
CA PHE A 25 -3.18 7.78 3.63
C PHE A 25 -1.74 8.17 3.37
N ASN A 26 -1.50 8.82 2.23
CA ASN A 26 -0.19 9.30 1.84
C ASN A 26 0.25 10.49 2.70
N VAL A 27 1.48 10.43 3.20
CA VAL A 27 2.07 11.47 4.06
C VAL A 27 3.44 11.90 3.54
N ASN A 28 3.71 13.20 3.62
CA ASN A 28 4.98 13.78 3.19
C ASN A 28 5.44 14.97 4.04
N ASN A 29 4.63 15.45 4.98
CA ASN A 29 4.96 16.55 5.88
C ASN A 29 4.24 16.41 7.22
N MET A 30 4.60 17.28 8.17
CA MET A 30 4.06 17.26 9.53
C MET A 30 2.55 17.50 9.57
N GLU A 31 2.05 18.47 8.84
CA GLU A 31 0.65 18.90 8.86
C GLU A 31 -0.29 17.79 8.40
N ILE A 32 0.13 17.05 7.37
CA ILE A 32 -0.63 15.90 6.87
C ILE A 32 -0.61 14.75 7.88
N VAL A 33 0.55 14.44 8.46
CA VAL A 33 0.65 13.42 9.51
C VAL A 33 -0.25 13.76 10.68
N GLN A 34 -0.20 15.00 11.19
CA GLN A 34 -1.03 15.44 12.31
C GLN A 34 -2.53 15.33 11.97
N GLY A 35 -2.96 15.90 10.86
CA GLY A 35 -4.38 15.88 10.50
C GLY A 35 -4.95 14.46 10.36
N ILE A 36 -4.19 13.54 9.76
CA ILE A 36 -4.61 12.14 9.61
C ILE A 36 -4.66 11.43 10.96
N THR A 37 -3.61 11.58 11.79
CA THR A 37 -3.51 10.84 13.04
C THR A 37 -4.42 11.40 14.13
N GLU A 38 -4.68 12.71 14.15
CA GLU A 38 -5.70 13.32 15.00
C GLU A 38 -7.11 12.80 14.68
N ALA A 39 -7.47 12.78 13.39
CA ALA A 39 -8.74 12.21 12.96
C ALA A 39 -8.85 10.71 13.30
N ALA A 40 -7.79 9.94 13.09
CA ALA A 40 -7.75 8.53 13.45
C ALA A 40 -7.89 8.32 14.98
N ALA A 41 -7.29 9.19 15.79
CA ALA A 41 -7.39 9.15 17.25
C ALA A 41 -8.81 9.48 17.75
N GLU A 42 -9.47 10.48 17.16
CA GLU A 42 -10.86 10.82 17.46
C GLU A 42 -11.79 9.62 17.22
N HIS A 43 -11.56 8.88 16.15
CA HIS A 43 -12.34 7.70 15.79
C HIS A 43 -11.82 6.38 16.41
N LYS A 44 -10.72 6.41 17.15
CA LYS A 44 -10.04 5.23 17.70
C LYS A 44 -9.74 4.17 16.62
N ALA A 45 -9.41 4.62 15.43
CA ALA A 45 -9.21 3.78 14.25
C ALA A 45 -7.72 3.45 14.05
N PRO A 46 -7.38 2.20 13.70
CA PRO A 46 -6.05 1.90 13.18
C PRO A 46 -5.85 2.60 11.83
N VAL A 47 -4.62 2.96 11.49
CA VAL A 47 -4.33 3.69 10.26
C VAL A 47 -3.03 3.20 9.61
N ILE A 48 -3.00 3.24 8.29
CA ILE A 48 -1.79 3.01 7.49
C ILE A 48 -1.31 4.38 7.00
N LEU A 49 -0.09 4.77 7.36
CA LEU A 49 0.58 5.93 6.81
C LEU A 49 1.44 5.47 5.62
N GLN A 50 1.09 5.93 4.42
CA GLN A 50 1.76 5.57 3.17
C GLN A 50 2.81 6.60 2.80
N VAL A 51 3.94 6.14 2.32
CA VAL A 51 5.04 6.99 1.86
C VAL A 51 5.48 6.50 0.49
N SER A 52 5.25 7.32 -0.53
CA SER A 52 5.77 7.05 -1.87
C SER A 52 7.27 7.35 -1.96
N LYS A 53 7.90 6.88 -3.03
CA LYS A 53 9.29 7.20 -3.36
C LYS A 53 9.53 8.72 -3.42
N GLY A 54 8.59 9.45 -4.05
CA GLY A 54 8.62 10.91 -4.15
C GLY A 54 8.50 11.59 -2.78
N ALA A 55 7.57 11.16 -1.93
CA ALA A 55 7.42 11.67 -0.57
C ALA A 55 8.68 11.44 0.28
N ARG A 56 9.28 10.26 0.15
CA ARG A 56 10.54 9.91 0.85
C ARG A 56 11.71 10.78 0.38
N ALA A 57 11.79 11.10 -0.91
CA ALA A 57 12.82 12.00 -1.45
C ALA A 57 12.58 13.46 -1.01
N TYR A 58 11.33 13.91 -0.97
CA TYR A 58 10.95 15.26 -0.56
C TYR A 58 11.25 15.53 0.91
N ALA A 59 10.74 14.69 1.81
CA ALA A 59 10.80 14.95 3.25
C ALA A 59 12.05 14.38 3.93
N ASN A 60 12.80 13.52 3.27
CA ASN A 60 13.89 12.72 3.83
C ASN A 60 13.42 11.64 4.81
N HIS A 61 14.01 10.47 4.71
CA HIS A 61 13.66 9.30 5.51
C HIS A 61 13.69 9.56 7.01
N THR A 62 14.75 10.21 7.53
CA THR A 62 14.91 10.45 8.97
C THR A 62 13.80 11.32 9.52
N TYR A 63 13.43 12.39 8.81
CA TYR A 63 12.33 13.27 9.25
C TYR A 63 10.99 12.54 9.24
N LEU A 64 10.69 11.78 8.19
CA LEU A 64 9.46 10.98 8.12
C LEU A 64 9.36 9.99 9.27
N MET A 65 10.43 9.24 9.55
CA MET A 65 10.46 8.31 10.68
C MET A 65 10.17 9.00 12.00
N LYS A 66 10.75 10.19 12.25
CA LYS A 66 10.51 10.95 13.49
C LYS A 66 9.10 11.51 13.59
N LEU A 67 8.50 11.94 12.48
CA LEU A 67 7.10 12.35 12.45
C LEU A 67 6.15 11.17 12.76
N VAL A 68 6.43 10.01 12.20
CA VAL A 68 5.63 8.80 12.45
C VAL A 68 5.82 8.29 13.87
N GLU A 69 7.05 8.27 14.39
CA GLU A 69 7.33 7.95 15.80
C GLU A 69 6.55 8.88 16.76
N ALA A 70 6.57 10.19 16.48
CA ALA A 70 5.82 11.17 17.28
C ALA A 70 4.30 10.89 17.21
N ALA A 71 3.76 10.57 16.03
CA ALA A 71 2.35 10.25 15.87
C ALA A 71 1.95 9.00 16.68
N VAL A 72 2.79 7.98 16.69
CA VAL A 72 2.57 6.77 17.52
C VAL A 72 2.59 7.11 19.00
N GLU A 73 3.55 7.93 19.44
CA GLU A 73 3.70 8.34 20.84
C GLU A 73 2.51 9.16 21.33
N GLU A 74 2.07 10.14 20.55
CA GLU A 74 0.97 11.03 20.89
C GLU A 74 -0.40 10.33 20.90
N THR A 75 -0.64 9.46 19.95
CA THR A 75 -1.97 8.86 19.76
C THR A 75 -2.14 7.51 20.43
N GLY A 76 -1.07 6.74 20.57
CA GLY A 76 -1.12 5.35 21.03
C GLY A 76 -1.88 4.40 20.09
N LEU A 77 -2.12 4.82 18.86
CA LEU A 77 -2.87 4.03 17.89
C LEU A 77 -1.99 2.93 17.25
N PRO A 78 -2.60 1.85 16.79
CA PRO A 78 -1.95 0.92 15.89
C PRO A 78 -1.70 1.60 14.53
N ILE A 79 -0.46 1.98 14.25
CA ILE A 79 -0.03 2.61 12.99
C ILE A 79 0.90 1.67 12.26
N ALA A 80 0.62 1.39 10.97
CA ALA A 80 1.55 0.75 10.06
C ALA A 80 2.20 1.81 9.17
N LEU A 81 3.52 1.74 8.99
CA LEU A 81 4.24 2.57 8.03
C LEU A 81 4.51 1.75 6.78
N HIS A 82 4.00 2.22 5.66
CA HIS A 82 3.92 1.48 4.40
C HIS A 82 4.63 2.22 3.27
N LEU A 83 5.47 1.51 2.50
CA LEU A 83 5.96 2.00 1.22
C LEU A 83 4.88 1.82 0.17
N ASP A 84 4.47 2.92 -0.45
CA ASP A 84 3.48 2.99 -1.51
C ASP A 84 4.17 2.93 -2.89
N HIS A 85 3.72 2.05 -3.78
CA HIS A 85 4.25 1.83 -5.13
C HIS A 85 5.79 1.73 -5.23
N GLY A 86 6.38 0.78 -4.53
CA GLY A 86 7.80 0.48 -4.66
C GLY A 86 8.14 -0.08 -6.05
N ASP A 87 9.02 0.59 -6.79
CA ASP A 87 9.38 0.27 -8.17
C ASP A 87 10.50 -0.77 -8.30
N SER A 88 11.15 -1.13 -7.21
CA SER A 88 12.34 -1.98 -7.23
C SER A 88 12.57 -2.71 -5.91
N TYR A 89 13.28 -3.84 -6.00
CA TYR A 89 13.74 -4.57 -4.82
C TYR A 89 14.59 -3.70 -3.90
N GLU A 90 15.48 -2.88 -4.47
CA GLU A 90 16.40 -2.02 -3.74
C GLU A 90 15.67 -0.96 -2.92
N LEU A 91 14.59 -0.40 -3.46
CA LEU A 91 13.75 0.56 -2.74
C LEU A 91 13.00 -0.12 -1.59
N CYS A 92 12.34 -1.26 -1.85
CA CYS A 92 11.67 -2.04 -0.81
C CYS A 92 12.66 -2.42 0.31
N LYS A 93 13.82 -2.96 -0.05
CA LYS A 93 14.89 -3.29 0.89
C LYS A 93 15.31 -2.09 1.74
N SER A 94 15.54 -0.93 1.09
CA SER A 94 15.93 0.29 1.80
C SER A 94 14.85 0.79 2.78
N CYS A 95 13.57 0.59 2.48
CA CYS A 95 12.47 0.92 3.38
C CYS A 95 12.39 -0.06 4.55
N ILE A 96 12.53 -1.36 4.29
CA ILE A 96 12.58 -2.42 5.32
C ILE A 96 13.72 -2.14 6.30
N ASP A 97 14.94 -1.95 5.80
CA ASP A 97 16.12 -1.63 6.61
C ASP A 97 15.94 -0.31 7.39
N GLY A 98 15.14 0.59 6.86
CA GLY A 98 14.82 1.89 7.45
C GLY A 98 13.68 1.88 8.47
N GLY A 99 13.08 0.71 8.77
CA GLY A 99 12.07 0.57 9.83
C GLY A 99 10.62 0.63 9.37
N PHE A 100 10.34 0.52 8.06
CA PHE A 100 8.99 0.34 7.56
C PHE A 100 8.46 -1.03 7.98
N THR A 101 7.18 -1.10 8.33
CA THR A 101 6.53 -2.33 8.77
C THR A 101 5.72 -3.01 7.68
N SER A 102 5.55 -2.34 6.54
CA SER A 102 4.88 -2.83 5.36
C SER A 102 5.51 -2.20 4.12
N VAL A 103 5.61 -2.94 3.03
CA VAL A 103 6.09 -2.42 1.74
C VAL A 103 5.22 -2.96 0.62
N MET A 104 4.93 -2.12 -0.38
CA MET A 104 4.34 -2.55 -1.64
C MET A 104 5.43 -2.64 -2.70
N ILE A 105 5.46 -3.75 -3.41
CA ILE A 105 6.20 -3.91 -4.66
C ILE A 105 5.22 -3.86 -5.83
N ASP A 106 5.32 -2.82 -6.63
CA ASP A 106 4.54 -2.68 -7.84
C ASP A 106 5.36 -3.12 -9.06
N ALA A 107 5.09 -4.34 -9.49
CA ALA A 107 5.63 -4.91 -10.72
C ALA A 107 4.53 -5.21 -11.76
N SER A 108 3.37 -4.56 -11.64
CA SER A 108 2.19 -4.78 -12.49
C SER A 108 2.44 -4.47 -13.96
N SER A 109 3.39 -3.60 -14.25
CA SER A 109 3.83 -3.27 -15.62
C SER A 109 4.70 -4.34 -16.30
N LYS A 110 5.12 -5.38 -15.57
CA LYS A 110 5.95 -6.47 -16.07
C LYS A 110 5.09 -7.64 -16.56
N SER A 111 5.74 -8.64 -17.16
CA SER A 111 5.07 -9.91 -17.43
C SER A 111 4.62 -10.58 -16.12
N PHE A 112 3.61 -11.44 -16.18
CA PHE A 112 3.11 -12.19 -15.02
C PHE A 112 4.24 -12.94 -14.29
N GLU A 113 5.11 -13.61 -15.04
CA GLU A 113 6.24 -14.34 -14.48
C GLU A 113 7.31 -13.43 -13.86
N ASP A 114 7.61 -12.30 -14.49
CA ASP A 114 8.57 -11.33 -13.93
C ASP A 114 8.02 -10.63 -12.69
N ASN A 115 6.69 -10.35 -12.66
CA ASN A 115 6.03 -9.82 -11.49
C ASN A 115 6.13 -10.82 -10.33
N ILE A 116 5.80 -12.09 -10.56
CA ILE A 116 5.94 -13.14 -9.54
C ILE A 116 7.39 -13.24 -9.04
N ALA A 117 8.36 -13.27 -9.95
CA ALA A 117 9.76 -13.42 -9.57
C ALA A 117 10.27 -12.25 -8.70
N LEU A 118 9.91 -11.01 -9.08
CA LEU A 118 10.31 -9.82 -8.33
C LEU A 118 9.57 -9.73 -6.99
N THR A 119 8.27 -9.94 -6.99
CA THR A 119 7.45 -9.92 -5.77
C THR A 119 7.95 -10.96 -4.77
N ARG A 120 8.18 -12.20 -5.20
CA ARG A 120 8.72 -13.25 -4.34
C ARG A 120 10.06 -12.87 -3.72
N LYS A 121 10.97 -12.28 -4.50
CA LYS A 121 12.27 -11.82 -3.99
C LYS A 121 12.12 -10.79 -2.88
N VAL A 122 11.15 -9.88 -3.00
CA VAL A 122 10.85 -8.88 -1.96
C VAL A 122 10.23 -9.57 -0.74
N VAL A 123 9.28 -10.49 -0.94
CA VAL A 123 8.62 -11.24 0.13
C VAL A 123 9.63 -12.02 0.98
N GLU A 124 10.54 -12.76 0.35
CA GLU A 124 11.58 -13.51 1.05
C GLU A 124 12.40 -12.59 1.96
N TYR A 125 12.84 -11.44 1.45
CA TYR A 125 13.61 -10.49 2.24
C TYR A 125 12.77 -9.85 3.36
N ALA A 126 11.56 -9.42 3.07
CA ALA A 126 10.68 -8.75 4.03
C ALA A 126 10.28 -9.67 5.19
N HIS A 127 9.91 -10.91 4.89
CA HIS A 127 9.51 -11.88 5.91
C HIS A 127 10.65 -12.23 6.87
N ASP A 128 11.90 -12.29 6.38
CA ASP A 128 13.09 -12.48 7.22
C ASP A 128 13.29 -11.32 8.24
N HIS A 129 12.69 -10.15 7.94
CA HIS A 129 12.75 -8.95 8.78
C HIS A 129 11.43 -8.67 9.54
N GLY A 130 10.44 -9.56 9.44
CA GLY A 130 9.13 -9.39 10.09
C GLY A 130 8.25 -8.30 9.48
N VAL A 131 8.52 -7.92 8.22
CA VAL A 131 7.77 -6.92 7.44
C VAL A 131 6.82 -7.63 6.47
N VAL A 132 5.63 -7.07 6.28
CA VAL A 132 4.63 -7.61 5.36
C VAL A 132 4.74 -6.96 3.98
N VAL A 133 4.31 -7.69 2.95
CA VAL A 133 4.41 -7.25 1.55
C VAL A 133 3.04 -7.21 0.90
N GLU A 134 2.74 -6.06 0.31
CA GLU A 134 1.68 -5.89 -0.68
C GLU A 134 2.26 -6.05 -2.08
N ALA A 135 1.51 -6.67 -2.97
CA ALA A 135 1.85 -6.77 -4.38
C ALA A 135 0.73 -6.15 -5.24
N GLU A 136 0.99 -5.93 -6.52
CA GLU A 136 -0.02 -5.45 -7.46
C GLU A 136 -0.16 -6.40 -8.64
N LEU A 137 -1.41 -6.69 -9.01
CA LEU A 137 -1.76 -7.49 -10.18
C LEU A 137 -2.84 -6.80 -11.00
N GLY A 138 -2.56 -6.61 -12.29
CA GLY A 138 -3.34 -5.75 -13.17
C GLY A 138 -2.89 -4.29 -13.10
N THR A 139 -3.35 -3.46 -14.02
CA THR A 139 -2.97 -2.05 -14.12
C THR A 139 -4.20 -1.17 -14.28
N LEU A 140 -4.34 -0.14 -13.45
CA LEU A 140 -5.38 0.86 -13.57
C LEU A 140 -4.88 2.05 -14.40
N ALA A 141 -5.74 2.57 -15.27
CA ALA A 141 -5.46 3.82 -15.98
C ALA A 141 -5.42 4.99 -15.00
N GLY A 142 -4.56 5.96 -15.26
CA GLY A 142 -4.50 7.21 -14.51
C GLY A 142 -3.10 7.64 -14.13
N ILE A 143 -3.05 8.71 -13.35
CA ILE A 143 -1.80 9.28 -12.84
C ILE A 143 -1.89 9.33 -11.32
N GLU A 144 -0.94 8.70 -10.66
CA GLU A 144 -0.74 8.76 -9.22
C GLU A 144 0.76 8.78 -8.94
N ASP A 145 1.23 9.86 -8.33
CA ASP A 145 2.64 10.15 -8.13
C ASP A 145 3.49 9.89 -9.40
N GLU A 146 4.33 8.87 -9.39
CA GLU A 146 5.20 8.51 -10.52
C GLU A 146 4.56 7.47 -11.47
N VAL A 147 3.40 6.90 -11.10
CA VAL A 147 2.66 5.94 -11.93
C VAL A 147 1.79 6.68 -12.93
N ASN A 148 2.00 6.40 -14.22
CA ASN A 148 1.21 6.98 -15.31
C ASN A 148 0.85 5.90 -16.33
N VAL A 149 -0.40 5.46 -16.31
CA VAL A 149 -0.93 4.41 -17.19
C VAL A 149 -2.00 4.99 -18.09
N SER A 150 -1.86 4.80 -19.41
CA SER A 150 -2.92 5.20 -20.36
C SER A 150 -4.15 4.28 -20.23
N ALA A 151 -5.29 4.74 -20.73
CA ALA A 151 -6.50 3.90 -20.76
C ALA A 151 -6.33 2.65 -21.65
N GLU A 152 -5.44 2.74 -22.66
CA GLU A 152 -5.15 1.63 -23.59
C GLU A 152 -4.23 0.58 -22.96
N ASP A 153 -3.37 0.98 -22.03
CA ASP A 153 -2.43 0.11 -21.34
C ASP A 153 -2.99 -0.47 -20.03
N SER A 154 -4.21 -0.07 -19.63
CA SER A 154 -4.85 -0.62 -18.45
C SER A 154 -5.29 -2.07 -18.68
N SER A 155 -5.03 -2.92 -17.69
CA SER A 155 -5.47 -4.31 -17.69
C SER A 155 -6.08 -4.69 -16.34
N TYR A 156 -7.34 -5.13 -16.37
CA TYR A 156 -7.99 -5.54 -15.13
C TYR A 156 -7.49 -6.90 -14.65
N THR A 157 -7.42 -7.06 -13.35
CA THR A 157 -7.03 -8.31 -12.71
C THR A 157 -8.01 -9.42 -13.05
N ARG A 158 -7.50 -10.54 -13.52
CA ARG A 158 -8.30 -11.73 -13.77
C ARG A 158 -8.39 -12.58 -12.50
N PRO A 159 -9.59 -12.93 -12.03
CA PRO A 159 -9.74 -13.71 -10.80
C PRO A 159 -8.96 -15.03 -10.81
N GLU A 160 -8.82 -15.65 -12.00
CA GLU A 160 -8.10 -16.91 -12.16
C GLU A 160 -6.60 -16.78 -11.87
N ASP A 161 -6.02 -15.60 -12.16
CA ASP A 161 -4.61 -15.35 -11.99
C ASP A 161 -4.27 -15.04 -10.51
N VAL A 162 -5.26 -14.58 -9.72
CA VAL A 162 -5.05 -14.16 -8.31
C VAL A 162 -4.54 -15.30 -7.45
N GLN A 163 -5.19 -16.46 -7.52
CA GLN A 163 -4.81 -17.61 -6.69
C GLN A 163 -3.37 -18.04 -6.98
N GLU A 164 -3.04 -18.24 -8.26
CA GLU A 164 -1.70 -18.64 -8.67
C GLU A 164 -0.66 -17.60 -8.24
N PHE A 165 -0.96 -16.32 -8.43
CA PHE A 165 -0.06 -15.23 -8.07
C PHE A 165 0.26 -15.24 -6.57
N VAL A 166 -0.78 -15.28 -5.72
CA VAL A 166 -0.61 -15.28 -4.25
C VAL A 166 0.14 -16.53 -3.77
N GLU A 167 -0.21 -17.72 -4.30
CA GLU A 167 0.46 -18.97 -3.92
C GLU A 167 1.95 -18.97 -4.30
N ARG A 168 2.29 -18.41 -5.45
CA ARG A 168 3.67 -18.40 -5.97
C ARG A 168 4.54 -17.29 -5.38
N THR A 169 3.94 -16.16 -5.01
CA THR A 169 4.67 -15.02 -4.43
C THR A 169 4.76 -15.09 -2.92
N GLY A 170 3.69 -15.55 -2.24
CA GLY A 170 3.56 -15.53 -0.80
C GLY A 170 3.34 -14.12 -0.23
N CYS A 171 2.84 -13.16 -1.04
CA CYS A 171 2.50 -11.82 -0.57
C CYS A 171 1.39 -11.83 0.49
N ASP A 172 1.39 -10.85 1.40
CA ASP A 172 0.45 -10.76 2.52
C ASP A 172 -0.85 -10.05 2.14
N SER A 173 -0.80 -9.16 1.15
CA SER A 173 -1.96 -8.47 0.56
C SER A 173 -1.72 -8.23 -0.93
N LEU A 174 -2.82 -8.00 -1.65
CA LEU A 174 -2.79 -7.82 -3.11
C LEU A 174 -3.69 -6.66 -3.52
N ALA A 175 -3.10 -5.65 -4.16
CA ALA A 175 -3.82 -4.63 -4.89
C ALA A 175 -4.29 -5.19 -6.24
N ILE A 176 -5.59 -5.08 -6.50
CA ILE A 176 -6.22 -5.59 -7.71
C ILE A 176 -6.85 -4.46 -8.53
N ALA A 177 -6.69 -4.50 -9.84
CA ALA A 177 -7.30 -3.56 -10.77
C ALA A 177 -8.73 -3.99 -11.09
N ILE A 178 -9.72 -3.28 -10.52
CA ILE A 178 -11.14 -3.66 -10.59
C ILE A 178 -12.06 -2.62 -11.24
N GLY A 179 -11.50 -1.71 -12.02
CA GLY A 179 -12.30 -0.88 -12.90
C GLY A 179 -12.48 0.57 -12.51
N THR A 180 -11.72 1.08 -11.57
CA THR A 180 -11.61 2.53 -11.31
C THR A 180 -10.35 3.10 -11.97
N SER A 181 -9.95 4.31 -11.61
CA SER A 181 -8.67 4.88 -12.05
C SER A 181 -8.01 5.61 -10.91
N HIS A 182 -6.70 5.78 -11.00
CA HIS A 182 -5.95 6.62 -10.07
C HIS A 182 -6.36 8.09 -10.15
N GLY A 183 -6.30 8.79 -9.03
CA GLY A 183 -6.55 10.20 -8.89
C GLY A 183 -8.02 10.58 -8.75
N ALA A 184 -8.25 11.77 -8.18
CA ALA A 184 -9.58 12.32 -7.94
C ALA A 184 -10.20 12.94 -9.20
N TYR A 185 -11.54 12.96 -9.26
CA TYR A 185 -12.33 13.71 -10.24
C TYR A 185 -12.25 13.25 -11.70
N LYS A 186 -11.82 12.04 -11.99
CA LYS A 186 -11.72 11.54 -13.38
C LYS A 186 -13.04 11.09 -13.98
N PHE A 187 -14.01 10.75 -13.14
CA PHE A 187 -15.32 10.30 -13.60
C PHE A 187 -16.40 11.35 -13.29
N LYS A 188 -17.21 11.65 -14.31
CA LYS A 188 -18.46 12.36 -14.08
C LYS A 188 -19.49 11.39 -13.49
N PRO A 189 -20.38 11.82 -12.58
CA PRO A 189 -21.45 10.97 -12.09
C PRO A 189 -22.21 10.32 -13.23
N GLY A 190 -22.37 9.00 -13.20
CA GLY A 190 -23.08 8.24 -14.23
C GLY A 190 -22.26 7.86 -15.48
N THR A 191 -20.97 8.20 -15.54
CA THR A 191 -20.10 7.84 -16.67
C THR A 191 -19.16 6.68 -16.41
N SER A 192 -18.99 6.22 -15.16
CA SER A 192 -18.19 5.05 -14.88
C SER A 192 -18.95 3.78 -15.27
N SER A 193 -18.54 3.16 -16.34
CA SER A 193 -18.98 1.82 -16.73
C SER A 193 -18.18 0.72 -16.02
N ALA A 194 -17.30 1.09 -15.14
CA ALA A 194 -16.42 0.19 -14.42
C ALA A 194 -17.19 -0.52 -13.33
N VAL A 195 -17.88 -1.55 -13.72
CA VAL A 195 -18.43 -2.53 -12.79
C VAL A 195 -17.57 -3.77 -12.97
N CYS A 196 -16.69 -4.04 -12.01
CA CYS A 196 -16.28 -5.42 -11.82
C CYS A 196 -17.56 -6.22 -11.63
N PRO A 197 -17.88 -7.20 -12.46
CA PRO A 197 -18.97 -8.11 -12.16
C PRO A 197 -18.59 -8.79 -10.85
N ALA A 198 -19.19 -8.33 -9.76
CA ALA A 198 -19.03 -8.97 -8.49
C ALA A 198 -19.37 -10.43 -8.70
N SER A 199 -18.36 -11.29 -8.66
CA SER A 199 -18.56 -12.72 -8.58
C SER A 199 -19.39 -12.96 -7.32
N ARG A 200 -20.62 -13.38 -7.51
CA ARG A 200 -21.49 -13.84 -6.45
C ARG A 200 -20.95 -15.14 -5.84
#